data_1c271270bca82949389a8172c9fc32b6
#
_entry.id   1c271270bca82949389a8172c9fc32b6
#
_cell.length_a   1.000
_cell.length_b   1.000
_cell.length_c   1.000
_cell.angle_alpha   90.00
_cell.angle_beta   90.00
_cell.angle_gamma   90.00
#
_symmetry.space_group_name_H-M   'P 1'
#
loop_
_entity.id
_entity.type
_entity.pdbx_description
1 polymer ?
#
loop_
_entity_poly.entity_id
_entity_poly.type
_entity_poly.pdbx_seq_one_letter_code
_entity_poly.pdbx_strand_id
1 'polypeptide(L)'
;SMEEIVSKNYIIEENPDVVVNIVDAANLERNLFLTLQLLSLRKPMIIALNMIDVAQKMGHEINIRELEKKLGLRVIPIVASRNEGVEELVDAIRSEAGITRETPVLEEFFDRISEIEDTVASEDMREEKKTDLTYEFIESISTDILKKPEDEKYTVSDRIDQVVTNKYLAIP
;
A
#
# COMPACT_ATOMS: atom_id res chain seq x y z
N SER A 1 -7.24 0.05 -11.69
CA SER A 1 -7.01 0.95 -12.83
C SER A 1 -6.24 0.22 -13.95
N MET A 2 -6.22 0.78 -15.16
CA MET A 2 -5.45 0.19 -16.27
C MET A 2 -3.94 0.14 -15.96
N GLU A 3 -3.42 1.14 -15.29
CA GLU A 3 -2.02 1.22 -14.85
C GLU A 3 -1.64 0.12 -13.88
N GLU A 4 -2.54 -0.25 -12.97
CA GLU A 4 -2.35 -1.37 -12.03
C GLU A 4 -2.25 -2.71 -12.76
N ILE A 5 -3.12 -2.93 -13.77
CA ILE A 5 -3.12 -4.16 -14.56
C ILE A 5 -1.81 -4.28 -15.36
N VAL A 6 -1.38 -3.19 -16.00
CA VAL A 6 -0.13 -3.15 -16.76
C VAL A 6 1.08 -3.42 -15.86
N SER A 7 1.13 -2.80 -14.68
CA SER A 7 2.22 -3.00 -13.73
C SER A 7 2.29 -4.45 -13.23
N LYS A 8 1.13 -5.04 -12.88
CA LYS A 8 1.07 -6.45 -12.44
C LYS A 8 1.52 -7.42 -13.53
N ASN A 9 1.00 -7.24 -14.76
CA ASN A 9 1.36 -8.10 -15.88
C ASN A 9 2.87 -8.03 -16.17
N TYR A 10 3.43 -6.82 -16.19
CA TYR A 10 4.87 -6.63 -16.39
C TYR A 10 5.70 -7.37 -15.32
N ILE A 11 5.35 -7.24 -14.05
CA ILE A 11 6.05 -7.90 -12.95
C ILE A 11 5.97 -9.44 -13.08
N ILE A 12 4.83 -9.97 -13.50
CA ILE A 12 4.64 -11.41 -13.70
C ILE A 12 5.46 -11.91 -14.88
N GLU A 13 5.43 -11.22 -16.00
CA GLU A 13 6.07 -11.64 -17.26
C GLU A 13 7.60 -11.50 -17.18
N GLU A 14 8.10 -10.37 -16.70
CA GLU A 14 9.53 -10.08 -16.67
C GLU A 14 10.26 -10.67 -15.45
N ASN A 15 9.50 -11.07 -14.41
CA ASN A 15 10.03 -11.69 -13.21
C ASN A 15 11.27 -10.98 -12.61
N PRO A 16 11.19 -9.69 -12.28
CA PRO A 16 12.33 -8.91 -11.81
C PRO A 16 12.90 -9.45 -10.49
N ASP A 17 14.20 -9.24 -10.27
CA ASP A 17 14.86 -9.60 -9.01
C ASP A 17 14.39 -8.77 -7.82
N VAL A 18 13.91 -7.55 -8.08
CA VAL A 18 13.31 -6.67 -7.07
C VAL A 18 12.38 -5.64 -7.73
N VAL A 19 11.29 -5.35 -7.07
CA VAL A 19 10.34 -4.29 -7.43
C VAL A 19 10.55 -3.09 -6.52
N VAL A 20 10.73 -1.90 -7.09
CA VAL A 20 10.74 -0.66 -6.32
C VAL A 20 9.37 0.00 -6.47
N ASN A 21 8.60 -0.02 -5.40
CA ASN A 21 7.30 0.63 -5.33
C ASN A 21 7.46 2.06 -4.78
N ILE A 22 7.21 3.06 -5.62
CA ILE A 22 7.27 4.46 -5.21
C ILE A 22 5.94 4.84 -4.58
N VAL A 23 5.97 5.18 -3.30
CA VAL A 23 4.82 5.53 -2.48
C VAL A 23 4.88 6.99 -2.07
N ASP A 24 3.81 7.72 -2.27
CA ASP A 24 3.67 9.10 -1.80
C ASP A 24 3.38 9.13 -0.30
N ALA A 25 4.33 9.65 0.49
CA ALA A 25 4.22 9.75 1.94
C ALA A 25 3.08 10.66 2.40
N ALA A 26 2.73 11.68 1.60
CA ALA A 26 1.62 12.58 1.92
C ALA A 26 0.25 11.93 1.73
N ASN A 27 0.19 10.86 0.91
CA ASN A 27 -1.02 10.07 0.62
C ASN A 27 -0.81 8.58 0.92
N LEU A 28 -0.14 8.27 2.03
CA LEU A 28 0.32 6.92 2.36
C LEU A 28 -0.79 5.86 2.28
N GLU A 29 -1.91 6.06 2.96
CA GLU A 29 -3.01 5.07 3.04
C GLU A 29 -3.56 4.72 1.65
N ARG A 30 -3.75 5.73 0.79
CA ARG A 30 -4.20 5.50 -0.59
C ARG A 30 -3.19 4.70 -1.40
N ASN A 31 -1.90 4.97 -1.24
CA ASN A 31 -0.84 4.28 -1.97
C ASN A 31 -0.61 2.85 -1.45
N LEU A 32 -0.91 2.57 -0.18
CA LEU A 32 -0.82 1.23 0.39
C LEU A 32 -1.78 0.24 -0.28
N PHE A 33 -2.88 0.70 -0.86
CA PHE A 33 -3.79 -0.17 -1.60
C PHE A 33 -3.08 -0.87 -2.76
N LEU A 34 -2.39 -0.12 -3.62
CA LEU A 34 -1.58 -0.71 -4.71
C LEU A 34 -0.43 -1.55 -4.15
N THR A 35 0.21 -1.09 -3.07
CA THR A 35 1.29 -1.83 -2.41
C THR A 35 0.86 -3.25 -2.03
N LEU A 36 -0.31 -3.40 -1.40
CA LEU A 36 -0.86 -4.72 -1.02
C LEU A 36 -1.19 -5.58 -2.24
N GLN A 37 -1.69 -4.97 -3.31
CA GLN A 37 -1.91 -5.67 -4.57
C GLN A 37 -0.61 -6.18 -5.19
N LEU A 38 0.48 -5.42 -5.12
CA LEU A 38 1.78 -5.84 -5.62
C LEU A 38 2.41 -6.91 -4.73
N LEU A 39 2.24 -6.81 -3.40
CA LEU A 39 2.70 -7.81 -2.44
C LEU A 39 2.07 -9.19 -2.65
N SER A 40 0.82 -9.26 -3.14
CA SER A 40 0.17 -10.52 -3.47
C SER A 40 0.91 -11.32 -4.56
N LEU A 41 1.76 -10.67 -5.36
CA LEU A 41 2.58 -11.31 -6.39
C LEU A 41 3.80 -12.05 -5.80
N ARG A 42 4.05 -11.92 -4.50
CA ARG A 42 5.15 -12.60 -3.78
C ARG A 42 6.54 -12.35 -4.39
N LYS A 43 6.76 -11.19 -4.98
CA LYS A 43 8.05 -10.77 -5.52
C LYS A 43 8.82 -9.93 -4.51
N PRO A 44 10.19 -10.00 -4.53
CA PRO A 44 11.00 -9.08 -3.74
C PRO A 44 10.60 -7.64 -4.02
N MET A 45 10.34 -6.86 -2.97
CA MET A 45 9.89 -5.48 -3.12
C MET A 45 10.49 -4.57 -2.05
N ILE A 46 10.72 -3.32 -2.45
CA ILE A 46 11.13 -2.21 -1.58
C ILE A 46 10.13 -1.08 -1.76
N ILE A 47 9.79 -0.39 -0.70
CA ILE A 47 9.09 0.89 -0.76
C ILE A 47 10.09 2.03 -0.79
N ALA A 48 10.05 2.84 -1.86
CA ALA A 48 10.65 4.16 -1.89
C ALA A 48 9.58 5.16 -1.42
N LEU A 49 9.66 5.56 -0.14
CA LEU A 49 8.69 6.46 0.48
C LEU A 49 9.04 7.91 0.13
N ASN A 50 8.51 8.36 -0.98
CA ASN A 50 8.81 9.68 -1.55
C ASN A 50 7.96 10.79 -0.94
N MET A 51 8.41 12.03 -1.11
CA MET A 51 7.73 13.24 -0.60
C MET A 51 7.61 13.27 0.93
N ILE A 52 8.57 12.67 1.62
CA ILE A 52 8.57 12.62 3.09
C ILE A 52 8.60 14.04 3.71
N ASP A 53 9.24 14.99 3.04
CA ASP A 53 9.27 16.39 3.43
C ASP A 53 7.89 17.08 3.32
N VAL A 54 7.08 16.69 2.35
CA VAL A 54 5.71 17.17 2.19
C VAL A 54 4.82 16.62 3.29
N ALA A 55 4.90 15.32 3.56
CA ALA A 55 4.17 14.68 4.65
C ALA A 55 4.50 15.34 6.01
N GLN A 56 5.79 15.61 6.28
CA GLN A 56 6.23 16.30 7.49
C GLN A 56 5.68 17.74 7.59
N LYS A 57 5.66 18.49 6.48
CA LYS A 57 5.05 19.83 6.44
C LYS A 57 3.54 19.81 6.70
N MET A 58 2.87 18.73 6.32
CA MET A 58 1.45 18.50 6.64
C MET A 58 1.24 18.06 8.08
N GLY A 59 2.31 17.86 8.86
CA GLY A 59 2.24 17.38 10.23
C GLY A 59 2.02 15.87 10.35
N HIS A 60 2.23 15.12 9.28
CA HIS A 60 2.17 13.67 9.31
C HIS A 60 3.45 13.09 9.94
N GLU A 61 3.31 12.22 10.92
CA GLU A 61 4.39 11.43 11.50
C GLU A 61 4.23 9.98 11.06
N ILE A 62 5.21 9.50 10.26
CA ILE A 62 5.19 8.13 9.75
C ILE A 62 6.20 7.29 10.52
N ASN A 63 5.74 6.22 11.16
CA ASN A 63 6.59 5.24 11.81
C ASN A 63 7.10 4.21 10.79
N ILE A 64 8.24 4.52 10.16
CA ILE A 64 8.84 3.69 9.12
C ILE A 64 9.14 2.27 9.62
N ARG A 65 9.63 2.12 10.86
CA ARG A 65 9.96 0.81 11.44
C ARG A 65 8.73 -0.08 11.60
N GLU A 66 7.62 0.49 12.05
CA GLU A 66 6.35 -0.26 12.14
C GLU A 66 5.81 -0.60 10.75
N LEU A 67 5.93 0.30 9.78
CA LEU A 67 5.56 0.03 8.39
C LEU A 67 6.38 -1.14 7.81
N GLU A 68 7.70 -1.13 7.98
CA GLU A 68 8.59 -2.24 7.60
C GLU A 68 8.20 -3.56 8.27
N LYS A 69 7.93 -3.51 9.57
CA LYS A 69 7.55 -4.69 10.36
C LYS A 69 6.20 -5.27 9.93
N LYS A 70 5.21 -4.43 9.67
CA LYS A 70 3.87 -4.86 9.24
C LYS A 70 3.91 -5.49 7.83
N LEU A 71 4.66 -4.88 6.91
CA LEU A 71 4.70 -5.30 5.51
C LEU A 71 5.85 -6.27 5.16
N GLY A 72 6.81 -6.48 6.07
CA GLY A 72 7.98 -7.33 5.78
C GLY A 72 8.90 -6.77 4.69
N LEU A 73 8.85 -5.46 4.44
CA LEU A 73 9.58 -4.77 3.38
C LEU A 73 10.57 -3.76 3.95
N ARG A 74 11.63 -3.47 3.20
CA ARG A 74 12.43 -2.28 3.44
C ARG A 74 11.68 -1.05 2.94
N VAL A 75 11.69 -0.01 3.73
CA VAL A 75 11.08 1.30 3.43
C VAL A 75 12.14 2.37 3.51
N ILE A 76 12.48 2.96 2.38
CA ILE A 76 13.51 3.99 2.27
C ILE A 76 12.84 5.34 2.07
N PRO A 77 12.92 6.26 3.05
CA PRO A 77 12.41 7.61 2.88
C PRO A 77 13.28 8.39 1.91
N ILE A 78 12.64 9.04 0.93
CA ILE A 78 13.33 9.83 -0.08
C ILE A 78 12.63 11.16 -0.33
N VAL A 79 13.39 12.11 -0.86
CA VAL A 79 12.90 13.30 -1.54
C VAL A 79 13.53 13.33 -2.93
N ALA A 80 12.91 12.65 -3.89
CA ALA A 80 13.48 12.42 -5.21
C ALA A 80 13.84 13.73 -5.94
N SER A 81 13.04 14.78 -5.78
CA SER A 81 13.29 16.10 -6.39
C SER A 81 14.59 16.77 -5.89
N ARG A 82 15.12 16.36 -4.75
CA ARG A 82 16.36 16.85 -4.16
C ARG A 82 17.46 15.81 -4.10
N ASN A 83 17.24 14.65 -4.69
CA ASN A 83 18.18 13.51 -4.64
C ASN A 83 18.52 13.03 -3.21
N GLU A 84 17.64 13.29 -2.23
CA GLU A 84 17.81 12.86 -0.84
C GLU A 84 17.33 11.42 -0.66
N GLY A 85 18.16 10.57 0.00
CA GLY A 85 17.86 9.16 0.27
C GLY A 85 18.01 8.23 -0.94
N VAL A 86 18.39 8.73 -2.11
CA VAL A 86 18.48 7.94 -3.35
C VAL A 86 19.66 6.96 -3.30
N GLU A 87 20.79 7.32 -2.70
CA GLU A 87 21.93 6.40 -2.51
C GLU A 87 21.54 5.22 -1.60
N GLU A 88 20.85 5.50 -0.50
CA GLU A 88 20.32 4.48 0.42
C GLU A 88 19.33 3.55 -0.28
N LEU A 89 18.48 4.10 -1.16
CA LEU A 89 17.57 3.31 -1.97
C LEU A 89 18.32 2.37 -2.92
N VAL A 90 19.38 2.85 -3.60
CA VAL A 90 20.21 2.03 -4.49
C VAL A 90 20.91 0.91 -3.73
N ASP A 91 21.43 1.18 -2.54
CA ASP A 91 22.04 0.17 -1.69
C ASP A 91 21.02 -0.87 -1.19
N ALA A 92 19.82 -0.42 -0.83
CA ALA A 92 18.71 -1.31 -0.48
C ALA A 92 18.32 -2.21 -1.66
N ILE A 93 18.21 -1.69 -2.88
CA ILE A 93 17.93 -2.47 -4.09
C ILE A 93 18.94 -3.62 -4.24
N ARG A 94 20.22 -3.34 -4.06
CA ARG A 94 21.27 -4.36 -4.16
C ARG A 94 21.18 -5.43 -3.07
N SER A 95 20.83 -5.03 -1.85
CA SER A 95 20.77 -5.94 -0.69
C SER A 95 19.48 -6.76 -0.61
N GLU A 96 18.39 -6.26 -1.17
CA GLU A 96 17.05 -6.90 -1.09
C GLU A 96 16.70 -7.72 -2.35
N ALA A 97 17.49 -7.66 -3.40
CA ALA A 97 17.25 -8.44 -4.61
C ALA A 97 17.15 -9.95 -4.29
N GLY A 98 16.10 -10.59 -4.74
CA GLY A 98 15.82 -12.00 -4.49
C GLY A 98 15.30 -12.33 -3.08
N ILE A 99 15.10 -11.35 -2.20
CA ILE A 99 14.66 -11.57 -0.82
C ILE A 99 13.17 -11.22 -0.69
N THR A 100 12.39 -12.20 -0.23
CA THR A 100 11.00 -12.00 0.20
C THR A 100 10.87 -12.33 1.67
N ARG A 101 10.03 -11.56 2.39
CA ARG A 101 9.72 -11.80 3.79
C ARG A 101 8.22 -11.86 3.98
N GLU A 102 7.80 -12.79 4.79
CA GLU A 102 6.40 -12.95 5.19
C GLU A 102 6.23 -12.42 6.62
N THR A 103 5.11 -11.77 6.88
CA THR A 103 4.74 -11.36 8.23
C THR A 103 3.42 -12.00 8.62
N PRO A 104 3.21 -12.38 9.89
CA PRO A 104 1.96 -12.99 10.31
C PRO A 104 0.73 -12.14 9.97
N VAL A 105 0.86 -10.83 10.05
CA VAL A 105 -0.21 -9.87 9.73
C VAL A 105 -0.59 -9.89 8.25
N LEU A 106 0.41 -9.97 7.37
CA LEU A 106 0.16 -10.10 5.92
C LEU A 106 -0.36 -11.47 5.52
N GLU A 107 0.14 -12.53 6.13
CA GLU A 107 -0.33 -13.89 5.86
C GLU A 107 -1.82 -14.01 6.22
N GLU A 108 -2.22 -13.56 7.40
CA GLU A 108 -3.64 -13.53 7.79
C GLU A 108 -4.50 -12.72 6.80
N PHE A 109 -4.00 -11.58 6.34
CA PHE A 109 -4.70 -10.77 5.32
C PHE A 109 -4.85 -11.54 4.01
N PHE A 110 -3.78 -12.16 3.49
CA PHE A 110 -3.83 -12.90 2.23
C PHE A 110 -4.65 -14.19 2.33
N ASP A 111 -4.66 -14.85 3.48
CA ASP A 111 -5.54 -16.02 3.72
C ASP A 111 -7.01 -15.62 3.62
N ARG A 112 -7.40 -14.47 4.20
CA ARG A 112 -8.77 -13.92 4.07
C ARG A 112 -9.10 -13.53 2.62
N ILE A 113 -8.16 -12.97 1.87
CA ILE A 113 -8.34 -12.70 0.43
C ILE A 113 -8.59 -14.00 -0.34
N SER A 114 -7.80 -15.04 -0.08
CA SER A 114 -7.96 -16.35 -0.72
C SER A 114 -9.30 -17.00 -0.38
N GLU A 115 -9.75 -16.92 0.87
CA GLU A 115 -11.07 -17.40 1.28
C GLU A 115 -12.22 -16.70 0.52
N ILE A 116 -12.12 -15.41 0.29
CA ILE A 116 -13.10 -14.67 -0.54
C ILE A 116 -13.08 -15.19 -1.98
N GLU A 117 -11.91 -15.46 -2.56
CA GLU A 117 -11.78 -15.99 -3.91
C GLU A 117 -12.40 -17.37 -4.04
N ASP A 118 -12.24 -18.22 -3.03
CA ASP A 118 -12.74 -19.60 -3.04
C ASP A 118 -14.24 -19.71 -2.73
N THR A 119 -14.78 -18.83 -1.90
CA THR A 119 -16.16 -18.96 -1.38
C THR A 119 -17.19 -18.07 -2.06
N VAL A 120 -16.77 -16.95 -2.66
CA VAL A 120 -17.68 -16.00 -3.31
C VAL A 120 -17.80 -16.27 -4.80
N ALA A 121 -18.96 -16.75 -5.25
CA ALA A 121 -19.18 -17.16 -6.64
C ALA A 121 -19.26 -15.95 -7.63
N SER A 122 -19.87 -14.83 -7.21
CA SER A 122 -20.00 -13.64 -8.06
C SER A 122 -18.68 -12.86 -8.12
N GLU A 123 -18.21 -12.58 -9.34
CA GLU A 123 -16.98 -11.80 -9.56
C GLU A 123 -17.10 -10.38 -9.00
N ASP A 124 -18.23 -9.71 -9.26
CA ASP A 124 -18.48 -8.35 -8.74
C ASP A 124 -18.47 -8.31 -7.21
N MET A 125 -19.14 -9.26 -6.56
CA MET A 125 -19.16 -9.38 -5.10
C MET A 125 -17.77 -9.74 -4.54
N ARG A 126 -17.01 -10.53 -5.27
CA ARG A 126 -15.65 -10.91 -4.89
C ARG A 126 -14.73 -9.70 -4.88
N GLU A 127 -14.74 -8.90 -5.94
CA GLU A 127 -13.94 -7.67 -6.03
C GLU A 127 -14.36 -6.62 -4.98
N GLU A 128 -15.67 -6.48 -4.71
CA GLU A 128 -16.18 -5.61 -3.66
C GLU A 128 -15.65 -6.02 -2.29
N LYS A 129 -15.80 -7.31 -1.92
CA LYS A 129 -15.34 -7.83 -0.63
C LYS A 129 -13.81 -7.75 -0.46
N LYS A 130 -13.03 -8.02 -1.52
CA LYS A 130 -11.57 -7.87 -1.48
C LYS A 130 -11.17 -6.42 -1.28
N THR A 131 -11.87 -5.51 -1.93
CA THR A 131 -11.66 -4.07 -1.78
C THR A 131 -11.93 -3.62 -0.34
N ASP A 132 -13.08 -4.00 0.21
CA ASP A 132 -13.47 -3.67 1.59
C ASP A 132 -12.46 -4.23 2.60
N LEU A 133 -12.08 -5.50 2.45
CA LEU A 133 -11.06 -6.13 3.29
C LEU A 133 -9.70 -5.42 3.20
N THR A 134 -9.33 -4.95 2.02
CA THR A 134 -8.08 -4.22 1.82
C THR A 134 -8.09 -2.88 2.55
N TYR A 135 -9.20 -2.13 2.48
CA TYR A 135 -9.34 -0.88 3.23
C TYR A 135 -9.38 -1.11 4.74
N GLU A 136 -10.11 -2.13 5.22
CA GLU A 136 -10.11 -2.53 6.63
C GLU A 136 -8.69 -2.84 7.14
N PHE A 137 -7.91 -3.57 6.35
CA PHE A 137 -6.54 -3.89 6.68
C PHE A 137 -5.65 -2.63 6.74
N ILE A 138 -5.74 -1.74 5.74
CA ILE A 138 -4.99 -0.48 5.71
C ILE A 138 -5.33 0.36 6.94
N GLU A 139 -6.61 0.51 7.28
CA GLU A 139 -7.04 1.24 8.46
C GLU A 139 -6.46 0.64 9.74
N SER A 140 -6.49 -0.69 9.87
CA SER A 140 -5.97 -1.39 11.04
C SER A 140 -4.48 -1.15 11.29
N ILE A 141 -3.66 -1.13 10.22
CA ILE A 141 -2.22 -0.89 10.35
C ILE A 141 -1.90 0.61 10.44
N SER A 142 -2.73 1.47 9.86
CA SER A 142 -2.51 2.93 9.82
C SER A 142 -2.48 3.55 11.21
N THR A 143 -3.20 3.03 12.15
CA THR A 143 -3.19 3.52 13.56
C THR A 143 -1.81 3.44 14.19
N ASP A 144 -1.00 2.44 13.83
CA ASP A 144 0.35 2.22 14.35
C ASP A 144 1.42 2.96 13.54
N ILE A 145 1.17 3.18 12.25
CA ILE A 145 2.19 3.69 11.31
C ILE A 145 2.06 5.17 10.99
N LEU A 146 0.88 5.76 11.14
CA LEU A 146 0.62 7.13 10.70
C LEU A 146 -0.14 7.92 11.76
N LYS A 147 0.46 9.06 12.19
CA LYS A 147 -0.22 10.06 13.00
C LYS A 147 -0.46 11.30 12.14
N LYS A 148 -1.70 11.75 12.10
CA LYS A 148 -2.13 12.98 11.44
C LYS A 148 -2.54 14.02 12.46
N PRO A 149 -2.47 15.34 12.12
CA PRO A 149 -3.06 16.40 12.92
C PRO A 149 -4.55 16.14 13.19
N GLU A 150 -5.06 16.63 14.32
CA GLU A 150 -6.45 16.40 14.72
C GLU A 150 -7.46 16.93 13.69
N ASP A 151 -7.14 18.03 13.04
CA ASP A 151 -7.99 18.66 12.01
C ASP A 151 -8.15 17.81 10.74
N GLU A 152 -7.26 16.86 10.48
CA GLU A 152 -7.34 15.96 9.33
C GLU A 152 -8.02 14.61 9.63
N LYS A 153 -8.16 14.23 10.89
CA LYS A 153 -8.79 12.95 11.27
C LYS A 153 -10.25 12.84 10.85
N TYR A 154 -10.92 13.97 10.70
CA TYR A 154 -12.35 14.02 10.29
C TYR A 154 -12.57 13.89 8.78
N THR A 155 -11.54 14.10 7.94
CA THR A 155 -11.69 14.12 6.48
C THR A 155 -11.56 12.78 5.80
N VAL A 156 -10.94 11.78 6.42
CA VAL A 156 -10.71 10.45 5.80
C VAL A 156 -11.97 9.59 5.93
N SER A 157 -12.63 9.59 7.09
CA SER A 157 -13.89 8.88 7.32
C SER A 157 -15.01 9.47 6.46
N ASP A 158 -15.09 10.80 6.33
CA ASP A 158 -16.09 11.49 5.51
C ASP A 158 -15.89 11.27 4.00
N ARG A 159 -14.64 11.07 3.53
CA ARG A 159 -14.38 10.78 2.11
C ARG A 159 -14.68 9.34 1.73
N ILE A 160 -14.48 8.39 2.63
CA ILE A 160 -14.87 6.99 2.42
C ILE A 160 -16.39 6.88 2.36
N ASP A 161 -17.11 7.55 3.26
CA ASP A 161 -18.58 7.61 3.24
C ASP A 161 -19.12 8.31 1.99
N GLN A 162 -18.47 9.36 1.47
CA GLN A 162 -18.88 10.04 0.24
C GLN A 162 -18.70 9.18 -1.02
N VAL A 163 -17.65 8.36 -1.09
CA VAL A 163 -17.42 7.47 -2.24
C VAL A 163 -18.40 6.30 -2.22
N VAL A 164 -18.71 5.76 -1.05
CA VAL A 164 -19.67 4.68 -0.87
C VAL A 164 -21.12 5.18 -1.09
N THR A 165 -21.47 6.35 -0.56
CA THR A 165 -22.83 6.91 -0.69
C THR A 165 -23.14 7.41 -2.09
N ASN A 166 -22.16 7.90 -2.82
CA ASN A 166 -22.36 8.40 -4.20
C ASN A 166 -22.65 7.28 -5.21
N LYS A 167 -22.24 6.04 -4.89
CA LYS A 167 -22.53 4.87 -5.74
C LYS A 167 -23.96 4.34 -5.59
N TYR A 168 -24.64 4.67 -4.47
CA TYR A 168 -26.03 4.26 -4.21
C TYR A 168 -27.08 5.32 -4.57
N LEU A 169 -26.67 6.56 -4.86
CA LEU A 169 -27.60 7.64 -5.21
C LEU A 169 -27.76 7.89 -6.73
N ALA A 170 -27.10 7.09 -7.56
CA ALA A 170 -27.23 7.18 -9.01
C ALA A 170 -28.07 6.05 -9.60
N ILE A 171 -29.31 5.91 -9.10
CA ILE A 171 -30.36 5.14 -9.79
C ILE A 171 -31.52 6.11 -10.00
N PRO A 172 -31.92 6.39 -11.30
CA PRO A 172 -33.12 7.15 -11.60
C PRO A 172 -34.40 6.35 -11.28
#